data_d8bc012a315ce322babfeec8c2fd714f
#
_entry.id   d8bc012a315ce322babfeec8c2fd714f
#
_cell.length_a   1.000
_cell.length_b   1.000
_cell.length_c   1.000
_cell.angle_alpha   90.00
_cell.angle_beta   90.00
_cell.angle_gamma   90.00
#
_symmetry.space_group_name_H-M   'P 1'
#
loop_
_entity.id
_entity.type
_entity.pdbx_description
1 polymer ?
#
loop_
_entity_poly.entity_id
_entity_poly.type
_entity_poly.pdbx_seq_one_letter_code
_entity_poly.pdbx_strand_id
1 'polypeptide(L)'
;MAGMSYLGNIERYHEHRNAIHELLGSILTGVSDNRLFTDERALRRALCDIAEHYPFVDMLFTLDIHGVQSSENVVCQTRGWADSARGKGKSKDRSQRPYFLLARESERVVVTDPYLSTASRNLCVSAALKWLDAEGRALGYIILDVDLAATIEFLMGDTDRRRFVPAFRFVYSLIVLGLFAVVAVLLYGAFQE
;
A
#
# COMPACT_ATOMS: atom_id res chain seq x y z
N MET A 1 -21.29 -12.23 2.05
CA MET A 1 -20.22 -12.08 1.03
C MET A 1 -19.62 -13.45 0.80
N ALA A 2 -19.78 -14.01 -0.41
CA ALA A 2 -19.20 -15.32 -0.74
C ALA A 2 -17.67 -15.17 -0.76
N GLY A 3 -16.99 -15.94 0.08
CA GLY A 3 -15.54 -15.96 0.13
C GLY A 3 -15.00 -16.38 -1.22
N MET A 4 -14.27 -15.50 -1.87
CA MET A 4 -13.56 -15.80 -3.11
C MET A 4 -12.59 -16.93 -2.83
N SER A 5 -12.63 -17.99 -3.64
CA SER A 5 -11.72 -19.13 -3.56
C SER A 5 -10.26 -18.63 -3.58
N TYR A 6 -9.36 -19.29 -2.84
CA TYR A 6 -7.92 -19.02 -2.89
C TYR A 6 -7.38 -19.00 -4.33
N LEU A 7 -7.87 -19.88 -5.20
CA LEU A 7 -7.50 -19.93 -6.61
C LEU A 7 -7.90 -18.64 -7.35
N GLY A 8 -9.12 -18.13 -7.13
CA GLY A 8 -9.55 -16.88 -7.73
C GLY A 8 -8.73 -15.66 -7.29
N ASN A 9 -8.23 -15.66 -6.05
CA ASN A 9 -7.33 -14.60 -5.58
C ASN A 9 -5.94 -14.70 -6.22
N ILE A 10 -5.45 -15.90 -6.49
CA ILE A 10 -4.16 -16.12 -7.18
C ILE A 10 -4.25 -15.67 -8.65
N GLU A 11 -5.33 -16.02 -9.36
CA GLU A 11 -5.56 -15.56 -10.73
C GLU A 11 -5.58 -14.03 -10.81
N ARG A 12 -6.35 -13.38 -9.95
CA ARG A 12 -6.39 -11.92 -9.88
C ARG A 12 -5.06 -11.29 -9.49
N TYR A 13 -4.26 -11.94 -8.64
CA TYR A 13 -2.91 -11.49 -8.36
C TYR A 13 -2.07 -11.43 -9.64
N HIS A 14 -2.12 -12.46 -10.47
CA HIS A 14 -1.37 -12.46 -11.73
C HIS A 14 -1.83 -11.36 -12.68
N GLU A 15 -3.15 -11.09 -12.74
CA GLU A 15 -3.72 -10.01 -13.55
C GLU A 15 -3.29 -8.61 -13.06
N HIS A 16 -3.20 -8.41 -11.74
CA HIS A 16 -2.92 -7.11 -11.13
C HIS A 16 -1.52 -7.00 -10.53
N ARG A 17 -0.64 -7.97 -10.78
CA ARG A 17 0.69 -8.07 -10.16
C ARG A 17 1.47 -6.77 -10.22
N ASN A 18 1.56 -6.14 -11.39
CA ASN A 18 2.33 -4.92 -11.57
C ASN A 18 1.75 -3.76 -10.75
N ALA A 19 0.42 -3.60 -10.74
CA ALA A 19 -0.24 -2.55 -9.97
C ALA A 19 -0.06 -2.77 -8.45
N ILE A 20 -0.11 -4.02 -7.98
CA ILE A 20 0.18 -4.38 -6.59
C ILE A 20 1.63 -4.01 -6.23
N HIS A 21 2.59 -4.39 -7.07
CA HIS A 21 4.01 -4.11 -6.85
C HIS A 21 4.28 -2.59 -6.82
N GLU A 22 3.70 -1.82 -7.72
CA GLU A 22 3.81 -0.36 -7.76
C GLU A 22 3.20 0.29 -6.52
N LEU A 23 2.01 -0.14 -6.10
CA LEU A 23 1.34 0.35 -4.91
C LEU A 23 2.19 0.12 -3.66
N LEU A 24 2.60 -1.13 -3.41
CA LEU A 24 3.39 -1.49 -2.24
C LEU A 24 4.78 -0.84 -2.27
N GLY A 25 5.38 -0.74 -3.46
CA GLY A 25 6.64 -0.03 -3.68
C GLY A 25 6.54 1.44 -3.32
N SER A 26 5.48 2.12 -3.74
CA SER A 26 5.23 3.53 -3.44
C SER A 26 5.02 3.77 -1.94
N ILE A 27 4.28 2.90 -1.27
CA ILE A 27 4.06 2.99 0.19
C ILE A 27 5.39 2.88 0.93
N LEU A 28 6.21 1.86 0.64
CA LEU A 28 7.48 1.66 1.35
C LEU A 28 8.51 2.74 1.02
N THR A 29 8.57 3.20 -0.23
CA THR A 29 9.48 4.27 -0.62
C THR A 29 9.12 5.59 0.05
N GLY A 30 7.83 5.86 0.26
CA GLY A 30 7.35 7.04 0.97
C GLY A 30 7.79 7.11 2.45
N VAL A 31 8.19 5.99 3.04
CA VAL A 31 8.65 5.91 4.46
C VAL A 31 10.17 5.80 4.55
N SER A 32 10.90 5.87 3.44
CA SER A 32 12.36 5.63 3.39
C SER A 32 13.21 6.82 3.85
N ASP A 33 12.77 7.62 4.82
CA ASP A 33 13.62 8.64 5.45
C ASP A 33 14.57 7.98 6.46
N ASN A 34 15.88 8.08 6.24
CA ASN A 34 16.93 7.51 7.09
C ASN A 34 16.85 7.94 8.56
N ARG A 35 16.23 9.09 8.84
CA ARG A 35 16.03 9.59 10.21
C ARG A 35 15.02 8.74 10.98
N LEU A 36 14.07 8.13 10.30
CA LEU A 36 13.07 7.28 10.95
C LEU A 36 13.68 6.02 11.55
N PHE A 37 14.76 5.48 10.95
CA PHE A 37 15.38 4.25 11.45
C PHE A 37 16.14 4.46 12.76
N THR A 38 16.58 5.68 13.05
CA THR A 38 17.29 6.05 14.27
C THR A 38 16.38 6.53 15.39
N ASP A 39 15.11 6.88 15.08
CA ASP A 39 14.11 7.31 16.06
C ASP A 39 12.95 6.29 16.12
N GLU A 40 13.00 5.38 17.09
CA GLU A 40 11.97 4.33 17.28
C GLU A 40 10.55 4.89 17.41
N ARG A 41 10.39 6.08 18.01
CA ARG A 41 9.07 6.72 18.17
C ARG A 41 8.56 7.30 16.86
N ALA A 42 9.42 7.94 16.07
CA ALA A 42 9.08 8.47 14.77
C ALA A 42 8.76 7.33 13.80
N LEU A 43 9.58 6.28 13.78
CA LEU A 43 9.33 5.08 13.00
C LEU A 43 7.97 4.44 13.34
N ARG A 44 7.71 4.20 14.62
CA ARG A 44 6.44 3.62 15.05
C ARG A 44 5.24 4.46 14.61
N ARG A 45 5.30 5.79 14.71
CA ARG A 45 4.24 6.69 14.21
C ARG A 45 4.02 6.52 12.72
N ALA A 46 5.09 6.57 11.91
CA ALA A 46 5.01 6.40 10.47
C ALA A 46 4.39 5.05 10.08
N LEU A 47 4.75 3.94 10.75
CA LEU A 47 4.15 2.63 10.54
C LEU A 47 2.67 2.58 10.94
N CYS A 48 2.29 3.24 12.03
CA CYS A 48 0.89 3.35 12.45
C CYS A 48 0.07 4.14 11.42
N ASP A 49 0.59 5.26 10.94
CA ASP A 49 -0.07 6.09 9.92
C ASP A 49 -0.34 5.29 8.64
N ILE A 50 0.60 4.44 8.20
CA ILE A 50 0.37 3.55 7.07
C ILE A 50 -0.74 2.55 7.38
N ALA A 51 -0.68 1.87 8.53
CA ALA A 51 -1.67 0.87 8.92
C ALA A 51 -3.10 1.45 9.04
N GLU A 52 -3.22 2.72 9.40
CA GLU A 52 -4.51 3.43 9.50
C GLU A 52 -5.05 3.86 8.13
N HIS A 53 -4.19 4.29 7.22
CA HIS A 53 -4.59 4.80 5.90
C HIS A 53 -4.86 3.70 4.87
N TYR A 54 -4.24 2.53 5.01
CA TYR A 54 -4.36 1.44 4.06
C TYR A 54 -5.04 0.22 4.69
N PRO A 55 -6.36 0.04 4.48
CA PRO A 55 -7.14 -1.01 5.15
C PRO A 55 -6.76 -2.44 4.75
N PHE A 56 -5.99 -2.60 3.68
CA PHE A 56 -5.46 -3.88 3.24
C PHE A 56 -4.17 -4.29 3.96
N VAL A 57 -3.57 -3.40 4.74
CA VAL A 57 -2.35 -3.69 5.50
C VAL A 57 -2.69 -4.63 6.66
N ASP A 58 -2.04 -5.78 6.68
CA ASP A 58 -2.13 -6.74 7.77
C ASP A 58 -1.15 -6.39 8.88
N MET A 59 0.11 -6.17 8.53
CA MET A 59 1.16 -5.98 9.51
C MET A 59 2.36 -5.22 8.93
N LEU A 60 2.98 -4.37 9.76
CA LEU A 60 4.25 -3.69 9.49
C LEU A 60 5.22 -3.95 10.63
N PHE A 61 6.49 -4.15 10.29
CA PHE A 61 7.58 -4.31 11.24
C PHE A 61 8.94 -4.09 10.57
N THR A 62 9.99 -3.97 11.38
CA THR A 62 11.35 -3.82 10.87
C THR A 62 12.22 -5.00 11.30
N LEU A 63 13.24 -5.26 10.49
CA LEU A 63 14.28 -6.24 10.78
C LEU A 63 15.63 -5.53 10.85
N ASP A 64 16.54 -6.08 11.62
CA ASP A 64 17.95 -5.72 11.53
C ASP A 64 18.63 -6.32 10.29
N ILE A 65 19.91 -6.05 10.13
CA ILE A 65 20.71 -6.54 9.00
C ILE A 65 20.86 -8.07 8.96
N HIS A 66 20.59 -8.76 10.06
CA HIS A 66 20.66 -10.21 10.17
C HIS A 66 19.30 -10.91 9.99
N GLY A 67 18.23 -10.12 9.82
CA GLY A 67 16.87 -10.64 9.66
C GLY A 67 16.17 -10.92 10.98
N VAL A 68 16.67 -10.41 12.10
CA VAL A 68 15.99 -10.47 13.39
C VAL A 68 15.04 -9.27 13.50
N GLN A 69 13.82 -9.52 13.93
CA GLN A 69 12.80 -8.48 14.04
C GLN A 69 13.18 -7.47 15.13
N SER A 70 13.41 -6.23 14.74
CA SER A 70 13.90 -5.14 15.62
C SER A 70 12.74 -4.34 16.24
N SER A 71 11.59 -4.24 15.58
CA SER A 71 10.40 -3.57 16.13
C SER A 71 9.30 -4.55 16.54
N GLU A 72 8.36 -4.05 17.32
CA GLU A 72 7.07 -4.73 17.51
C GLU A 72 6.25 -4.70 16.21
N ASN A 73 5.28 -5.62 16.11
CA ASN A 73 4.31 -5.59 15.03
C ASN A 73 3.36 -4.39 15.18
N VAL A 74 3.25 -3.60 14.13
CA VAL A 74 2.16 -2.64 13.94
C VAL A 74 1.10 -3.33 13.08
N VAL A 75 -0.13 -3.41 13.54
CA VAL A 75 -1.23 -4.12 12.89
C VAL A 75 -2.44 -3.20 12.71
N CYS A 76 -3.18 -3.37 11.60
CA CYS A 76 -4.40 -2.65 11.35
C CYS A 76 -5.45 -2.96 12.44
N GLN A 77 -6.03 -1.91 13.04
CA GLN A 77 -6.95 -2.05 14.16
C GLN A 77 -8.28 -2.74 13.82
N THR A 78 -8.65 -2.77 12.54
CA THR A 78 -9.93 -3.31 12.07
C THR A 78 -9.92 -4.84 11.89
N ARG A 79 -8.79 -5.51 12.10
CA ARG A 79 -8.65 -6.97 11.90
C ARG A 79 -8.87 -7.71 13.21
N GLY A 80 -9.78 -8.67 13.24
CA GLY A 80 -10.13 -9.43 14.46
C GLY A 80 -8.99 -10.24 15.08
N TRP A 81 -7.92 -10.60 14.31
CA TRP A 81 -6.72 -11.25 14.78
C TRP A 81 -5.64 -10.26 15.28
N ALA A 82 -5.84 -8.96 15.05
CA ALA A 82 -4.86 -7.90 15.33
C ALA A 82 -4.37 -7.91 16.78
N ASP A 83 -5.26 -8.11 17.74
CA ASP A 83 -4.91 -8.09 19.17
C ASP A 83 -3.95 -9.23 19.56
N SER A 84 -4.00 -10.37 18.85
CA SER A 84 -3.09 -11.47 19.08
C SER A 84 -1.67 -11.22 18.55
N ALA A 85 -1.51 -10.34 17.57
CA ALA A 85 -0.24 -10.03 16.91
C ALA A 85 0.39 -8.70 17.36
N ARG A 86 -0.43 -7.75 17.84
CA ARG A 86 0.01 -6.41 18.26
C ARG A 86 1.02 -6.48 19.41
N GLY A 87 2.04 -5.65 19.34
CA GLY A 87 3.08 -5.56 20.39
C GLY A 87 3.95 -6.81 20.50
N LYS A 88 3.86 -7.75 19.54
CA LYS A 88 4.66 -8.97 19.50
C LYS A 88 5.64 -8.93 18.34
N GLY A 89 6.49 -9.93 18.28
CA GLY A 89 7.38 -10.16 17.13
C GLY A 89 8.81 -9.71 17.37
N LYS A 90 9.07 -8.70 18.21
CA LYS A 90 10.44 -8.24 18.53
C LYS A 90 11.33 -9.41 18.94
N SER A 91 12.54 -9.43 18.44
CA SER A 91 13.55 -10.49 18.62
C SER A 91 13.23 -11.84 17.95
N LYS A 92 12.21 -11.93 17.10
CA LYS A 92 11.96 -13.13 16.30
C LYS A 92 12.94 -13.21 15.12
N ASP A 93 13.53 -14.37 14.93
CA ASP A 93 14.31 -14.66 13.74
C ASP A 93 13.41 -14.82 12.52
N ARG A 94 13.67 -13.98 11.51
CA ARG A 94 13.00 -13.94 10.21
C ARG A 94 13.97 -14.15 9.04
N SER A 95 15.21 -14.52 9.33
CA SER A 95 16.31 -14.62 8.35
C SER A 95 16.04 -15.62 7.22
N GLN A 96 15.15 -16.59 7.43
CA GLN A 96 14.76 -17.59 6.43
C GLN A 96 13.45 -17.23 5.69
N ARG A 97 12.89 -16.05 5.94
CA ARG A 97 11.64 -15.63 5.29
C ARG A 97 11.90 -15.11 3.88
N PRO A 98 11.01 -15.44 2.90
CA PRO A 98 11.20 -15.03 1.51
C PRO A 98 11.42 -13.53 1.34
N TYR A 99 10.66 -12.68 2.03
CA TYR A 99 10.81 -11.23 1.96
C TYR A 99 12.19 -10.74 2.38
N PHE A 100 12.80 -11.35 3.42
CA PHE A 100 14.15 -11.00 3.86
C PHE A 100 15.20 -11.47 2.86
N LEU A 101 15.11 -12.73 2.40
CA LEU A 101 16.06 -13.29 1.44
C LEU A 101 16.06 -12.47 0.14
N LEU A 102 14.90 -12.10 -0.37
CA LEU A 102 14.77 -11.26 -1.56
C LEU A 102 15.31 -9.84 -1.33
N ALA A 103 14.95 -9.20 -0.22
CA ALA A 103 15.37 -7.83 0.07
C ALA A 103 16.87 -7.72 0.34
N ARG A 104 17.49 -8.77 0.87
CA ARG A 104 18.94 -8.79 1.11
C ARG A 104 19.74 -8.63 -0.18
N GLU A 105 19.25 -9.19 -1.28
CA GLU A 105 19.90 -9.19 -2.60
C GLU A 105 19.46 -8.00 -3.49
N SER A 106 18.57 -7.12 -2.99
CA SER A 106 18.01 -6.01 -3.78
C SER A 106 18.17 -4.69 -3.04
N GLU A 107 18.40 -3.62 -3.80
CA GLU A 107 18.32 -2.24 -3.29
C GLU A 107 16.96 -1.58 -3.56
N ARG A 108 16.08 -2.27 -4.27
CA ARG A 108 14.72 -1.83 -4.56
C ARG A 108 13.73 -2.57 -3.69
N VAL A 109 12.52 -2.05 -3.61
CA VAL A 109 11.41 -2.78 -3.00
C VAL A 109 11.23 -4.12 -3.73
N VAL A 110 11.16 -5.18 -2.95
CA VAL A 110 10.82 -6.52 -3.43
C VAL A 110 9.44 -6.91 -2.92
N VAL A 111 8.71 -7.69 -3.70
CA VAL A 111 7.40 -8.23 -3.31
C VAL A 111 7.43 -9.74 -3.51
N THR A 112 6.99 -10.48 -2.50
CA THR A 112 6.94 -11.96 -2.55
C THR A 112 5.80 -12.42 -3.45
N ASP A 113 5.88 -13.67 -3.90
CA ASP A 113 4.69 -14.35 -4.38
C ASP A 113 3.66 -14.54 -3.25
N PRO A 114 2.37 -14.75 -3.58
CA PRO A 114 1.33 -14.99 -2.58
C PRO A 114 1.61 -16.22 -1.73
N TYR A 115 1.39 -16.10 -0.42
CA TYR A 115 1.51 -17.20 0.53
C TYR A 115 0.42 -17.15 1.59
N LEU A 116 0.20 -18.26 2.28
CA LEU A 116 -0.75 -18.31 3.39
C LEU A 116 -0.09 -17.79 4.67
N SER A 117 -0.60 -16.68 5.18
CA SER A 117 -0.11 -16.09 6.44
C SER A 117 -0.43 -17.00 7.64
N THR A 118 0.56 -17.25 8.48
CA THR A 118 0.35 -17.98 9.74
C THR A 118 -0.37 -17.15 10.81
N ALA A 119 -0.36 -15.83 10.68
CA ALA A 119 -1.00 -14.90 11.61
C ALA A 119 -2.47 -14.68 11.29
N SER A 120 -2.79 -14.27 10.05
CA SER A 120 -4.16 -13.96 9.61
C SER A 120 -4.90 -15.16 9.02
N ARG A 121 -4.18 -16.22 8.61
CA ARG A 121 -4.68 -17.38 7.83
C ARG A 121 -5.28 -17.00 6.48
N ASN A 122 -4.98 -15.81 5.98
CA ASN A 122 -5.36 -15.33 4.67
C ASN A 122 -4.20 -15.46 3.68
N LEU A 123 -4.50 -15.39 2.37
CA LEU A 123 -3.48 -15.17 1.35
C LEU A 123 -2.93 -13.76 1.48
N CYS A 124 -1.62 -13.69 1.64
CA CYS A 124 -0.87 -12.45 1.79
C CYS A 124 0.24 -12.36 0.76
N VAL A 125 0.67 -11.14 0.49
CA VAL A 125 1.98 -10.84 -0.11
C VAL A 125 2.75 -9.95 0.85
N SER A 126 4.08 -10.07 0.88
CA SER A 126 4.94 -9.18 1.65
C SER A 126 5.76 -8.32 0.72
N ALA A 127 5.78 -7.03 0.97
CA ALA A 127 6.76 -6.14 0.40
C ALA A 127 7.88 -5.88 1.42
N ALA A 128 9.11 -5.75 0.93
CA ALA A 128 10.27 -5.46 1.76
C ALA A 128 11.18 -4.45 1.07
N LEU A 129 11.69 -3.51 1.87
CA LEU A 129 12.66 -2.52 1.45
C LEU A 129 13.89 -2.58 2.36
N LYS A 130 15.07 -2.70 1.76
CA LYS A 130 16.34 -2.51 2.44
C LYS A 130 16.54 -1.02 2.73
N TRP A 131 16.85 -0.69 3.96
CA TRP A 131 17.14 0.68 4.37
C TRP A 131 18.64 0.91 4.40
N LEU A 132 19.09 1.96 3.71
CA LEU A 132 20.50 2.29 3.57
C LEU A 132 20.80 3.62 4.28
N ASP A 133 22.00 3.73 4.84
CA ASP A 133 22.54 5.03 5.32
C ASP A 133 23.05 5.87 4.14
N ALA A 134 23.58 7.06 4.45
CA ALA A 134 24.13 7.97 3.44
C ALA A 134 25.36 7.41 2.70
N GLU A 135 26.03 6.44 3.30
CA GLU A 135 27.19 5.74 2.73
C GLU A 135 26.79 4.46 1.97
N GLY A 136 25.49 4.15 1.86
CA GLY A 136 24.98 2.97 1.17
C GLY A 136 25.06 1.67 1.98
N ARG A 137 25.33 1.73 3.28
CA ARG A 137 25.35 0.56 4.15
C ARG A 137 23.95 0.22 4.64
N ALA A 138 23.63 -1.07 4.71
CA ALA A 138 22.34 -1.50 5.21
C ALA A 138 22.17 -1.19 6.70
N LEU A 139 21.11 -0.48 7.05
CA LEU A 139 20.69 -0.22 8.44
C LEU A 139 19.71 -1.30 8.91
N GLY A 140 18.95 -1.90 7.99
CA GLY A 140 17.94 -2.90 8.28
C GLY A 140 16.91 -2.99 7.14
N TYR A 141 15.75 -3.53 7.46
CA TYR A 141 14.68 -3.74 6.48
C TYR A 141 13.33 -3.34 7.08
N ILE A 142 12.48 -2.76 6.25
CA ILE A 142 11.07 -2.54 6.57
C ILE A 142 10.23 -3.58 5.81
N ILE A 143 9.29 -4.20 6.51
CA ILE A 143 8.43 -5.24 5.98
C ILE A 143 6.97 -4.79 6.09
N LEU A 144 6.25 -4.95 5.00
CA LEU A 144 4.84 -4.65 4.86
C LEU A 144 4.12 -5.93 4.41
N ASP A 145 3.36 -6.54 5.30
CA ASP A 145 2.48 -7.67 4.99
C ASP A 145 1.08 -7.15 4.68
N VAL A 146 0.49 -7.59 3.57
CA VAL A 146 -0.84 -7.17 3.14
C VAL A 146 -1.74 -8.36 2.83
N ASP A 147 -3.04 -8.21 3.13
CA ASP A 147 -4.09 -9.13 2.70
C ASP A 147 -4.30 -8.98 1.20
N LEU A 148 -4.07 -10.06 0.45
CA LEU A 148 -4.12 -10.04 -1.01
C LEU A 148 -5.50 -9.69 -1.54
N ALA A 149 -6.57 -10.26 -0.96
CA ALA A 149 -7.93 -9.99 -1.42
C ALA A 149 -8.33 -8.54 -1.19
N ALA A 150 -8.01 -8.00 -0.01
CA ALA A 150 -8.27 -6.59 0.32
C ALA A 150 -7.44 -5.62 -0.53
N THR A 151 -6.20 -5.99 -0.88
CA THR A 151 -5.34 -5.19 -1.77
C THR A 151 -5.93 -5.11 -3.18
N ILE A 152 -6.39 -6.23 -3.72
CA ILE A 152 -7.05 -6.28 -5.05
C ILE A 152 -8.35 -5.47 -5.02
N GLU A 153 -9.17 -5.62 -3.99
CA GLU A 153 -10.42 -4.87 -3.84
C GLU A 153 -10.16 -3.37 -3.77
N PHE A 154 -9.14 -2.94 -3.05
CA PHE A 154 -8.72 -1.54 -2.97
C PHE A 154 -8.31 -0.99 -4.34
N LEU A 155 -7.50 -1.71 -5.09
CA LEU A 155 -7.08 -1.33 -6.45
C LEU A 155 -8.26 -1.24 -7.42
N MET A 156 -9.19 -2.20 -7.36
CA MET A 156 -10.37 -2.21 -8.23
C MET A 156 -11.37 -1.12 -7.86
N GLY A 157 -11.58 -0.84 -6.57
CA GLY A 157 -12.45 0.22 -6.10
C GLY A 157 -11.98 1.62 -6.54
N ASP A 158 -10.67 1.86 -6.59
CA ASP A 158 -10.11 3.11 -7.13
C ASP A 158 -10.26 3.19 -8.67
N THR A 159 -10.21 2.07 -9.36
CA THR A 159 -10.40 2.01 -10.82
C THR A 159 -11.83 2.38 -11.22
N ASP A 160 -12.82 1.96 -10.46
CA ASP A 160 -14.23 2.34 -10.71
C ASP A 160 -14.47 3.83 -10.40
N ARG A 161 -13.86 4.38 -9.35
CA ARG A 161 -13.92 5.83 -9.09
C ARG A 161 -13.26 6.65 -10.20
N ARG A 162 -12.14 6.20 -10.75
CA ARG A 162 -11.45 6.90 -11.86
C ARG A 162 -12.22 6.85 -13.18
N ARG A 163 -13.04 5.82 -13.41
CA ARG A 163 -13.92 5.77 -14.60
C ARG A 163 -15.06 6.79 -14.57
N PHE A 164 -15.53 7.14 -13.36
CA PHE A 164 -16.59 8.15 -13.21
C PHE A 164 -16.08 9.60 -13.31
N VAL A 165 -14.84 9.88 -12.90
CA VAL A 165 -14.28 11.24 -12.92
C VAL A 165 -14.17 11.85 -14.33
N PRO A 166 -13.71 11.15 -15.39
CA PRO A 166 -13.66 11.74 -16.72
C PRO A 166 -15.05 12.00 -17.32
N ALA A 167 -16.04 11.14 -17.06
CA ALA A 167 -17.42 11.37 -17.53
C ALA A 167 -18.04 12.61 -16.85
N PHE A 168 -17.80 12.78 -15.56
CA PHE A 168 -18.29 13.96 -14.82
C PHE A 168 -17.62 15.25 -15.29
N ARG A 169 -16.31 15.23 -15.55
CA ARG A 169 -15.58 16.39 -16.12
C ARG A 169 -16.06 16.73 -17.53
N PHE A 170 -16.39 15.74 -18.34
CA PHE A 170 -16.92 15.96 -19.68
C PHE A 170 -18.32 16.60 -19.66
N VAL A 171 -19.22 16.09 -18.80
CA VAL A 171 -20.56 16.67 -18.61
C VAL A 171 -20.48 18.10 -18.05
N TYR A 172 -19.62 18.35 -17.08
CA TYR A 172 -19.40 19.69 -16.52
C TYR A 172 -18.86 20.67 -17.58
N SER A 173 -17.93 20.25 -18.41
CA SER A 173 -17.41 21.06 -19.52
C SER A 173 -18.48 21.42 -20.53
N LEU A 174 -19.40 20.49 -20.87
CA LEU A 174 -20.52 20.76 -21.77
C LEU A 174 -21.51 21.76 -21.18
N ILE A 175 -21.82 21.66 -19.88
CA ILE A 175 -22.69 22.60 -19.17
C ILE A 175 -22.10 24.01 -19.18
N VAL A 176 -20.80 24.12 -18.88
CA VAL A 176 -20.09 25.42 -18.88
C VAL A 176 -20.06 26.03 -20.28
N LEU A 177 -19.78 25.24 -21.32
CA LEU A 177 -19.80 25.70 -22.73
C LEU A 177 -21.21 26.16 -23.15
N GLY A 178 -22.24 25.41 -22.77
CA GLY A 178 -23.64 25.79 -23.04
C GLY A 178 -24.03 27.12 -22.37
N LEU A 179 -23.61 27.34 -21.13
CA LEU A 179 -23.82 28.59 -20.39
C LEU A 179 -23.12 29.77 -21.07
N PHE A 180 -21.87 29.60 -21.51
CA PHE A 180 -21.15 30.62 -22.27
C PHE A 180 -21.83 30.98 -23.60
N ALA A 181 -22.37 29.99 -24.34
CA ALA A 181 -23.11 30.24 -25.58
C ALA A 181 -24.39 31.04 -25.33
N VAL A 182 -25.15 30.73 -24.28
CA VAL A 182 -26.37 31.48 -23.90
C VAL A 182 -26.01 32.93 -23.52
N VAL A 183 -24.99 33.15 -22.73
CA VAL A 183 -24.54 34.50 -22.34
C VAL A 183 -24.09 35.30 -23.56
N ALA A 184 -23.34 34.67 -24.49
CA ALA A 184 -22.90 35.33 -25.72
C ALA A 184 -24.07 35.76 -26.60
N VAL A 185 -25.12 34.93 -26.75
CA VAL A 185 -26.32 35.27 -27.50
C VAL A 185 -27.09 36.41 -26.84
N LEU A 186 -27.22 36.42 -25.53
CA LEU A 186 -27.93 37.49 -24.80
C LEU A 186 -27.17 38.82 -24.92
N LEU A 187 -25.85 38.80 -24.82
CA LEU A 187 -25.02 40.00 -25.00
C LEU A 187 -25.09 40.53 -26.44
N TYR A 188 -25.08 39.63 -27.45
CA TYR A 188 -25.19 40.04 -28.83
C TYR A 188 -26.57 40.68 -29.15
N GLY A 189 -27.65 40.13 -28.57
CA GLY A 189 -29.00 40.72 -28.71
C GLY A 189 -29.12 42.11 -28.07
N ALA A 190 -28.46 42.33 -26.92
CA ALA A 190 -28.46 43.62 -26.22
C ALA A 190 -27.65 44.74 -26.92
N PHE A 191 -26.74 44.37 -27.83
CA PHE A 191 -25.98 45.35 -28.62
C PHE A 191 -26.64 45.74 -29.97
N GLN A 192 -27.80 45.16 -30.30
CA GLN A 192 -28.52 45.48 -31.54
C GLN A 192 -29.76 46.38 -31.32
N GLU A 193 -30.06 46.73 -30.08
CA GLU A 193 -31.01 47.76 -29.67
C GLU A 193 -30.30 49.08 -29.38
#